data_7c56a81b82c5008ae56693925907b72b
#
_entry.id   7c56a81b82c5008ae56693925907b72b
#
_cell.length_a   1.000
_cell.length_b   1.000
_cell.length_c   1.000
_cell.angle_alpha   90.00
_cell.angle_beta   90.00
_cell.angle_gamma   90.00
#
_symmetry.space_group_name_H-M   'P 1'
#
loop_
_entity.id
_entity.type
_entity.pdbx_description
1 polymer ?
#
loop_
_entity_poly.entity_id
_entity_poly.type
_entity_poly.pdbx_seq_one_letter_code
_entity_poly.pdbx_strand_id
1 'polypeptide(L)'
;MIEFKAKVHMPETTAQMLQKLNLQNGGRVQEVIDAAVIRYDMPYVPMETGTLMRSAYSGTDIGSGEVIYPGPYAHYQYYGEVYGPNIPIFEDDSGVPTGWFSPPGQKKHPTGRELTYNTDLNPMAGSYWFERMKADHLDDIVEEAKKAVGS
;
A
#
# COMPACT_ATOMS: atom_id res chain seq x y z
N MET A 1 -0.40 -6.13 -8.15
CA MET A 1 0.48 -5.01 -7.77
C MET A 1 -0.35 -3.77 -7.50
N ILE A 2 -0.09 -3.10 -6.42
CA ILE A 2 -0.65 -1.78 -6.10
C ILE A 2 0.50 -0.77 -6.04
N GLU A 3 0.33 0.33 -6.73
CA GLU A 3 1.30 1.42 -6.86
C GLU A 3 0.65 2.74 -6.46
N PHE A 4 1.31 3.47 -5.57
CA PHE A 4 0.89 4.80 -5.14
C PHE A 4 1.93 5.83 -5.58
N LYS A 5 1.47 6.93 -6.19
CA LYS A 5 2.33 8.00 -6.67
C LYS A 5 2.27 9.20 -5.74
N ALA A 6 3.40 9.52 -5.16
CA ALA A 6 3.59 10.65 -4.26
C ALA A 6 4.59 11.65 -4.87
N LYS A 7 4.30 12.10 -6.09
CA LYS A 7 5.15 13.07 -6.80
C LYS A 7 4.75 14.50 -6.49
N VAL A 8 5.76 15.33 -6.25
CA VAL A 8 5.60 16.78 -6.26
C VAL A 8 5.75 17.28 -7.70
N HIS A 9 4.67 17.79 -8.27
CA HIS A 9 4.70 18.38 -9.61
C HIS A 9 4.97 19.88 -9.51
N MET A 10 6.04 20.34 -10.17
CA MET A 10 6.49 21.72 -10.07
C MET A 10 6.72 22.36 -11.44
N PRO A 11 6.49 23.70 -11.61
CA PRO A 11 6.77 24.39 -12.85
C PRO A 11 8.28 24.39 -13.18
N GLU A 12 8.62 24.21 -14.44
CA GLU A 12 10.02 24.17 -14.92
C GLU A 12 10.83 25.42 -14.56
N THR A 13 10.17 26.59 -14.51
CA THR A 13 10.79 27.89 -14.19
C THR A 13 11.39 27.98 -12.78
N THR A 14 11.00 27.09 -11.89
CA THR A 14 11.49 27.02 -10.52
C THR A 14 12.44 25.85 -10.27
N ALA A 15 12.70 25.02 -11.29
CA ALA A 15 13.43 23.76 -11.16
C ALA A 15 14.83 23.92 -10.52
N GLN A 16 15.60 24.96 -10.90
CA GLN A 16 16.94 25.18 -10.34
C GLN A 16 16.93 25.57 -8.86
N MET A 17 15.96 26.39 -8.45
CA MET A 17 15.78 26.75 -7.03
C MET A 17 15.36 25.54 -6.23
N LEU A 18 14.50 24.70 -6.78
CA LEU A 18 14.03 23.49 -6.14
C LEU A 18 15.13 22.45 -5.95
N GLN A 19 16.05 22.36 -6.92
CA GLN A 19 17.21 21.49 -6.82
C GLN A 19 18.13 21.89 -5.64
N LYS A 20 18.33 23.19 -5.42
CA LYS A 20 19.09 23.70 -4.29
C LYS A 20 18.45 23.39 -2.93
N LEU A 21 17.13 23.26 -2.90
CA LEU A 21 16.36 22.96 -1.70
C LEU A 21 16.05 21.46 -1.54
N ASN A 22 16.57 20.61 -2.43
CA ASN A 22 16.27 19.18 -2.49
C ASN A 22 14.79 18.85 -2.73
N LEU A 23 14.08 19.73 -3.40
CA LEU A 23 12.64 19.59 -3.73
C LEU A 23 12.40 18.95 -5.10
N GLN A 24 13.46 18.67 -5.86
CA GLN A 24 13.35 17.99 -7.15
C GLN A 24 12.96 16.51 -6.96
N ASN A 25 12.38 15.94 -8.02
CA ASN A 25 12.13 14.50 -8.06
C ASN A 25 13.45 13.73 -7.92
N GLY A 26 13.51 12.74 -7.05
CA GLY A 26 14.73 12.03 -6.70
C GLY A 26 15.62 12.74 -5.67
N GLY A 27 15.21 13.90 -5.17
CA GLY A 27 15.92 14.63 -4.13
C GLY A 27 15.57 14.17 -2.71
N ARG A 28 16.27 14.73 -1.72
CA ARG A 28 16.14 14.34 -0.31
C ARG A 28 14.72 14.46 0.22
N VAL A 29 13.97 15.48 -0.19
CA VAL A 29 12.58 15.68 0.25
C VAL A 29 11.68 14.55 -0.26
N GLN A 30 11.86 14.13 -1.53
CA GLN A 30 11.10 13.00 -2.09
C GLN A 30 11.43 11.69 -1.38
N GLU A 31 12.70 11.45 -1.06
CA GLU A 31 13.11 10.27 -0.27
C GLU A 31 12.40 10.24 1.10
N VAL A 32 12.34 11.38 1.77
CA VAL A 32 11.64 11.50 3.07
C VAL A 32 10.15 11.25 2.93
N ILE A 33 9.51 11.76 1.88
CA ILE A 33 8.08 11.55 1.62
C ILE A 33 7.80 10.07 1.38
N ASP A 34 8.55 9.43 0.50
CA ASP A 34 8.34 8.00 0.15
C ASP A 34 8.52 7.11 1.38
N ALA A 35 9.57 7.34 2.16
CA ALA A 35 9.83 6.61 3.39
C ALA A 35 8.74 6.85 4.45
N ALA A 36 8.25 8.08 4.58
CA ALA A 36 7.17 8.42 5.50
C ALA A 36 5.85 7.74 5.10
N VAL A 37 5.51 7.74 3.82
CA VAL A 37 4.31 7.05 3.31
C VAL A 37 4.34 5.58 3.69
N ILE A 38 5.43 4.87 3.42
CA ILE A 38 5.57 3.45 3.78
C ILE A 38 5.41 3.25 5.29
N ARG A 39 6.07 4.08 6.10
CA ARG A 39 6.04 3.96 7.56
C ARG A 39 4.66 4.23 8.15
N TYR A 40 3.96 5.27 7.68
CA TYR A 40 2.61 5.60 8.14
C TYR A 40 1.54 4.65 7.60
N ASP A 41 1.77 4.01 6.44
CA ASP A 41 0.90 2.95 5.91
C ASP A 41 0.88 1.70 6.80
N MET A 42 2.01 1.38 7.44
CA MET A 42 2.19 0.11 8.16
C MET A 42 1.05 -0.27 9.12
N PRO A 43 0.49 0.64 9.94
CA PRO A 43 -0.63 0.31 10.82
C PRO A 43 -1.94 -0.01 10.10
N TYR A 44 -2.09 0.42 8.85
CA TYR A 44 -3.32 0.27 8.06
C TYR A 44 -3.26 -0.93 7.09
N VAL A 45 -2.07 -1.40 6.77
CA VAL A 45 -1.86 -2.53 5.84
C VAL A 45 -2.30 -3.83 6.51
N PRO A 46 -3.08 -4.69 5.82
CA PRO A 46 -3.43 -6.00 6.34
C PRO A 46 -2.20 -6.82 6.69
N MET A 47 -2.20 -7.41 7.87
CA MET A 47 -1.06 -8.13 8.42
C MET A 47 -1.46 -9.53 8.89
N GLU A 48 -1.10 -10.54 8.13
CA GLU A 48 -1.16 -11.93 8.54
C GLU A 48 0.24 -12.43 8.91
N THR A 49 1.18 -12.35 7.94
CA THR A 49 2.59 -12.71 8.12
C THR A 49 3.52 -11.50 8.05
N GLY A 50 2.99 -10.32 7.76
CA GLY A 50 3.75 -9.09 7.50
C GLY A 50 4.42 -9.04 6.13
N THR A 51 4.17 -10.01 5.26
CA THR A 51 4.78 -10.07 3.92
C THR A 51 4.32 -8.90 3.05
N LEU A 52 3.03 -8.60 3.02
CA LEU A 52 2.48 -7.48 2.26
C LEU A 52 3.08 -6.16 2.73
N MET A 53 3.09 -5.91 4.03
CA MET A 53 3.65 -4.69 4.62
C MET A 53 5.13 -4.51 4.27
N ARG A 54 5.93 -5.58 4.41
CA ARG A 54 7.37 -5.54 4.09
C ARG A 54 7.63 -5.41 2.58
N SER A 55 6.71 -5.85 1.73
CA SER A 55 6.87 -5.78 0.28
C SER A 55 6.99 -4.34 -0.24
N ALA A 56 6.43 -3.36 0.46
CA ALA A 56 6.57 -1.95 0.12
C ALA A 56 8.04 -1.50 0.12
N TYR A 57 8.82 -1.93 1.12
CA TYR A 57 10.25 -1.60 1.17
C TYR A 57 11.06 -2.24 0.04
N SER A 58 10.77 -3.47 -0.31
CA SER A 58 11.48 -4.17 -1.40
C SER A 58 11.01 -3.75 -2.80
N GLY A 59 9.76 -3.30 -2.92
CA GLY A 59 9.16 -2.90 -4.19
C GLY A 59 9.31 -1.43 -4.54
N THR A 60 9.68 -0.60 -3.57
CA THR A 60 9.77 0.85 -3.74
C THR A 60 11.21 1.29 -3.94
N ASP A 61 11.45 2.06 -5.00
CA ASP A 61 12.68 2.84 -5.18
C ASP A 61 12.50 4.19 -4.47
N ILE A 62 13.12 4.33 -3.30
CA ILE A 62 12.97 5.52 -2.44
C ILE A 62 13.53 6.75 -3.15
N GLY A 63 12.71 7.78 -3.24
CA GLY A 63 12.99 9.00 -4.00
C GLY A 63 12.32 9.06 -5.37
N SER A 64 11.72 7.95 -5.82
CA SER A 64 11.02 7.89 -7.11
C SER A 64 9.68 8.65 -7.12
N GLY A 65 9.08 8.85 -5.97
CA GLY A 65 7.72 9.39 -5.83
C GLY A 65 6.62 8.35 -6.07
N GLU A 66 6.99 7.07 -6.05
CA GLU A 66 6.07 5.95 -6.23
C GLU A 66 6.30 4.91 -5.14
N VAL A 67 5.28 4.61 -4.36
CA VAL A 67 5.29 3.53 -3.37
C VAL A 67 4.59 2.32 -3.96
N ILE A 68 5.28 1.18 -4.01
CA ILE A 68 4.84 -0.01 -4.72
C ILE A 68 4.72 -1.20 -3.76
N TYR A 69 3.58 -1.85 -3.78
CA TYR A 69 3.32 -3.14 -3.14
C TYR A 69 3.28 -4.21 -4.26
N PRO A 70 4.40 -4.90 -4.55
CA PRO A 70 4.55 -5.71 -5.76
C PRO A 70 3.84 -7.06 -5.71
N GLY A 71 3.33 -7.46 -4.57
CA GLY A 71 2.69 -8.77 -4.40
C GLY A 71 1.41 -8.93 -5.24
N PRO A 72 1.14 -10.12 -5.78
CA PRO A 72 -0.04 -10.37 -6.60
C PRO A 72 -1.36 -10.20 -5.84
N TYR A 73 -1.34 -10.36 -4.53
CA TYR A 73 -2.50 -10.21 -3.66
C TYR A 73 -2.75 -8.76 -3.20
N ALA A 74 -1.79 -7.85 -3.40
CA ALA A 74 -1.90 -6.47 -2.96
C ALA A 74 -3.14 -5.77 -3.53
N HIS A 75 -3.42 -5.97 -4.81
CA HIS A 75 -4.60 -5.43 -5.48
C HIS A 75 -5.92 -5.84 -4.79
N TYR A 76 -6.09 -7.12 -4.55
CA TYR A 76 -7.31 -7.66 -3.92
C TYR A 76 -7.47 -7.21 -2.48
N GLN A 77 -6.39 -7.19 -1.74
CA GLN A 77 -6.36 -6.71 -0.36
C GLN A 77 -6.67 -5.21 -0.28
N TYR A 78 -6.17 -4.42 -1.23
CA TYR A 78 -6.39 -2.98 -1.26
C TYR A 78 -7.84 -2.60 -1.51
N TYR A 79 -8.45 -3.20 -2.53
CA TYR A 79 -9.85 -2.93 -2.87
C TYR A 79 -10.86 -3.68 -1.99
N GLY A 80 -10.42 -4.68 -1.27
CA GLY A 80 -11.26 -5.37 -0.28
C GLY A 80 -12.34 -6.24 -0.87
N GLU A 81 -12.14 -6.77 -2.08
CA GLU A 81 -13.12 -7.61 -2.76
C GLU A 81 -12.62 -9.03 -2.96
N VAL A 82 -13.47 -10.00 -2.68
CA VAL A 82 -13.20 -11.41 -2.92
C VAL A 82 -13.31 -11.70 -4.41
N TYR A 83 -12.26 -12.25 -4.99
CA TYR A 83 -12.21 -12.72 -6.36
C TYR A 83 -12.38 -14.24 -6.42
N GLY A 84 -13.25 -14.72 -7.28
CA GLY A 84 -13.54 -16.14 -7.50
C GLY A 84 -13.37 -16.58 -8.95
N PRO A 85 -13.51 -17.86 -9.21
CA PRO A 85 -14.07 -18.89 -8.31
C PRO A 85 -13.05 -19.38 -7.27
N ASN A 86 -13.52 -19.53 -6.04
CA ASN A 86 -12.87 -20.31 -4.98
C ASN A 86 -13.89 -21.34 -4.48
N ILE A 87 -13.56 -22.61 -4.56
CA ILE A 87 -14.42 -23.71 -4.15
C ILE A 87 -14.10 -24.06 -2.71
N PRO A 88 -15.10 -24.01 -1.78
CA PRO A 88 -14.85 -24.39 -0.40
C PRO A 88 -14.56 -25.89 -0.27
N ILE A 89 -13.61 -26.22 0.57
CA ILE A 89 -13.25 -27.59 0.94
C ILE A 89 -13.84 -27.84 2.33
N PHE A 90 -14.60 -28.92 2.47
CA PHE A 90 -15.19 -29.35 3.73
C PHE A 90 -14.55 -30.69 4.11
N GLU A 91 -14.01 -30.82 5.29
CA GLU A 91 -13.47 -32.09 5.84
C GLU A 91 -14.48 -32.82 6.71
N ASP A 92 -15.53 -32.10 7.14
CA ASP A 92 -16.62 -32.66 7.93
C ASP A 92 -17.98 -32.06 7.54
N ASP A 93 -19.05 -32.55 8.13
CA ASP A 93 -20.41 -32.11 7.91
C ASP A 93 -20.80 -30.85 8.71
N SER A 94 -19.84 -30.14 9.28
CA SER A 94 -20.10 -28.92 10.08
C SER A 94 -20.62 -27.76 9.26
N GLY A 95 -20.46 -27.79 7.94
CA GLY A 95 -20.81 -26.70 7.05
C GLY A 95 -19.78 -25.55 7.09
N VAL A 96 -18.68 -25.70 7.83
CA VAL A 96 -17.60 -24.72 7.88
C VAL A 96 -16.48 -25.19 6.97
N PRO A 97 -16.07 -24.38 5.95
CA PRO A 97 -14.99 -24.79 5.08
C PRO A 97 -13.65 -24.75 5.84
N THR A 98 -12.86 -25.82 5.68
CA THR A 98 -11.50 -25.96 6.23
C THR A 98 -10.45 -25.39 5.29
N GLY A 99 -10.82 -25.10 4.06
CA GLY A 99 -9.93 -24.50 3.05
C GLY A 99 -10.69 -24.09 1.80
N TRP A 100 -9.94 -23.57 0.85
CA TRP A 100 -10.46 -23.10 -0.43
C TRP A 100 -9.60 -23.61 -1.58
N PHE A 101 -10.23 -24.16 -2.59
CA PHE A 101 -9.58 -24.60 -3.83
C PHE A 101 -9.79 -23.54 -4.93
N SER A 102 -8.69 -23.11 -5.53
CA SER A 102 -8.71 -22.22 -6.68
C SER A 102 -8.45 -23.03 -7.95
N PRO A 103 -9.46 -23.24 -8.82
CA PRO A 103 -9.30 -24.02 -10.02
C PRO A 103 -8.20 -23.45 -10.93
N PRO A 104 -7.21 -24.25 -11.36
CA PRO A 104 -6.18 -23.80 -12.27
C PRO A 104 -6.74 -23.47 -13.64
N GLY A 105 -6.18 -22.43 -14.29
CA GLY A 105 -6.59 -22.03 -15.65
C GLY A 105 -7.92 -21.26 -15.73
N GLN A 106 -8.61 -21.04 -14.64
CA GLN A 106 -9.82 -20.21 -14.62
C GLN A 106 -9.47 -18.77 -14.25
N LYS A 107 -9.95 -17.83 -15.06
CA LYS A 107 -9.80 -16.40 -14.78
C LYS A 107 -10.68 -16.03 -13.58
N LYS A 108 -10.07 -15.36 -12.60
CA LYS A 108 -10.79 -14.85 -11.44
C LYS A 108 -11.57 -13.58 -11.77
N HIS A 109 -12.76 -13.47 -11.22
CA HIS A 109 -13.66 -12.32 -11.36
C HIS A 109 -14.08 -11.82 -9.98
N PRO A 110 -14.42 -10.50 -9.85
CA PRO A 110 -15.02 -10.00 -8.63
C PRO A 110 -16.31 -10.74 -8.30
N THR A 111 -16.49 -11.12 -7.04
CA THR A 111 -17.68 -11.85 -6.57
C THR A 111 -18.75 -10.95 -5.97
N GLY A 112 -18.47 -9.66 -5.75
CA GLY A 112 -19.32 -8.73 -5.02
C GLY A 112 -19.31 -8.94 -3.50
N ARG A 113 -18.48 -9.86 -2.99
CA ARG A 113 -18.29 -10.07 -1.54
C ARG A 113 -17.08 -9.29 -1.04
N GLU A 114 -17.23 -8.68 0.12
CA GLU A 114 -16.14 -7.98 0.79
C GLU A 114 -15.19 -8.95 1.50
N LEU A 115 -13.89 -8.58 1.49
CA LEU A 115 -12.89 -9.28 2.29
C LEU A 115 -13.09 -8.95 3.78
N THR A 116 -12.92 -9.98 4.61
CA THR A 116 -12.77 -9.79 6.05
C THR A 116 -11.29 -9.76 6.40
N TYR A 117 -10.86 -8.71 7.09
CA TYR A 117 -9.47 -8.51 7.49
C TYR A 117 -9.24 -8.99 8.92
N ASN A 118 -8.11 -9.67 9.14
CA ASN A 118 -7.64 -9.97 10.48
C ASN A 118 -7.05 -8.68 11.09
N THR A 119 -7.60 -8.28 12.23
CA THR A 119 -7.19 -7.07 12.97
C THR A 119 -6.44 -7.37 14.27
N ASP A 120 -6.11 -8.63 14.55
CA ASP A 120 -5.45 -9.03 15.79
C ASP A 120 -4.05 -8.41 15.93
N LEU A 121 -3.28 -8.40 14.84
CA LEU A 121 -1.94 -7.85 14.80
C LEU A 121 -1.91 -6.37 14.41
N ASN A 122 -2.84 -5.96 13.57
CA ASN A 122 -2.96 -4.60 13.06
C ASN A 122 -4.42 -4.14 13.18
N PRO A 123 -4.81 -3.46 14.27
CA PRO A 123 -6.20 -3.10 14.53
C PRO A 123 -6.83 -2.20 13.46
N MET A 124 -6.02 -1.43 12.73
CA MET A 124 -6.47 -0.55 11.65
C MET A 124 -6.36 -1.18 10.26
N ALA A 125 -5.99 -2.48 10.18
CA ALA A 125 -5.90 -3.19 8.93
C ALA A 125 -7.22 -3.16 8.15
N GLY A 126 -7.13 -3.00 6.83
CA GLY A 126 -8.32 -2.97 5.98
C GLY A 126 -8.02 -2.49 4.57
N SER A 127 -9.09 -2.35 3.78
CA SER A 127 -9.02 -1.80 2.43
C SER A 127 -8.59 -0.33 2.42
N TYR A 128 -8.16 0.14 1.26
CA TYR A 128 -7.80 1.55 1.03
C TYR A 128 -6.85 2.12 2.08
N TRP A 129 -5.84 1.36 2.48
CA TRP A 129 -4.91 1.75 3.55
C TRP A 129 -4.20 3.08 3.27
N PHE A 130 -3.78 3.33 2.03
CA PHE A 130 -3.14 4.58 1.67
C PHE A 130 -4.07 5.79 1.85
N GLU A 131 -5.33 5.70 1.39
CA GLU A 131 -6.29 6.80 1.52
C GLU A 131 -6.63 7.10 2.97
N ARG A 132 -6.77 6.06 3.79
CA ARG A 132 -7.06 6.21 5.23
C ARG A 132 -5.84 6.77 5.98
N MET A 133 -4.65 6.25 5.70
CA MET A 133 -3.40 6.78 6.23
C MET A 133 -3.22 8.26 5.85
N LYS A 134 -3.44 8.60 4.59
CA LYS A 134 -3.33 9.98 4.10
C LYS A 134 -4.32 10.91 4.82
N ALA A 135 -5.55 10.47 5.05
CA ALA A 135 -6.53 11.27 5.80
C ALA A 135 -6.06 11.59 7.23
N ASP A 136 -5.37 10.64 7.88
CA ASP A 136 -4.93 10.78 9.27
C ASP A 136 -3.56 11.46 9.40
N HIS A 137 -2.64 11.26 8.44
CA HIS A 137 -1.20 11.59 8.58
C HIS A 137 -0.63 12.51 7.49
N LEU A 138 -1.47 13.11 6.64
CA LEU A 138 -0.97 14.02 5.61
C LEU A 138 -0.13 15.16 6.21
N ASP A 139 -0.62 15.76 7.29
CA ASP A 139 0.08 16.87 7.96
C ASP A 139 1.40 16.43 8.56
N ASP A 140 1.48 15.22 9.11
CA ASP A 140 2.73 14.65 9.64
C ASP A 140 3.77 14.47 8.52
N ILE A 141 3.34 13.94 7.37
CA ILE A 141 4.20 13.76 6.20
C ILE A 141 4.69 15.11 5.67
N VAL A 142 3.81 16.11 5.59
CA VAL A 142 4.16 17.46 5.17
C VAL A 142 5.20 18.09 6.12
N GLU A 143 5.04 17.92 7.44
CA GLU A 143 5.99 18.44 8.42
C GLU A 143 7.37 17.76 8.30
N GLU A 144 7.41 16.45 8.09
CA GLU A 144 8.68 15.76 7.83
C GLU A 144 9.34 16.23 6.53
N ALA A 145 8.56 16.42 5.47
CA ALA A 145 9.05 16.98 4.21
C ALA A 145 9.63 18.38 4.37
N LYS A 146 8.96 19.26 5.11
CA LYS A 146 9.46 20.62 5.41
C LYS A 146 10.80 20.60 6.15
N LYS A 147 10.99 19.69 7.10
CA LYS A 147 12.26 19.55 7.83
C LYS A 147 13.40 19.05 6.94
N ALA A 148 13.09 18.36 5.85
CA ALA A 148 14.09 17.86 4.90
C ALA A 148 14.51 18.90 3.85
N VAL A 149 13.80 20.03 3.74
CA VAL A 149 14.11 21.11 2.79
C VAL A 149 15.48 21.71 3.11
N GLY A 150 16.38 21.70 2.12
CA GLY A 150 17.72 22.26 2.25
C GLY A 150 18.68 21.46 3.14
N SER A 151 18.28 20.26 3.55
CA SER A 151 19.13 19.38 4.39
C SER A 151 20.16 18.59 3.60
#